data_8cc70e9979f1d929f68b50306b4ef459
#
_entry.id   8cc70e9979f1d929f68b50306b4ef459
#
_cell.length_a   1.000
_cell.length_b   1.000
_cell.length_c   1.000
_cell.angle_alpha   90.00
_cell.angle_beta   90.00
_cell.angle_gamma   90.00
#
_symmetry.space_group_name_H-M   'P 1'
#
loop_
_entity.id
_entity.type
_entity.pdbx_description
1 polymer ?
#
loop_
_entity_poly.entity_id
_entity_poly.type
_entity_poly.pdbx_seq_one_letter_code
_entity_poly.pdbx_strand_id
1 'polypeptide(L)'
;MSNAFDIRYNSIAGQSAPGIDVFEKSSYLTKAQLELVKNYYDPNSNRKQKGFEASEKRRVDLKEIIKDYKSSNSSKLQSNIHGSARFFQIPDDVFLLINEKVKISSGDCFNNSVISVKTVTHDEFNNQVKNPFKTPDGSVAWRLDISRIGGKQNVEIVSPYNITGQLEYQI
;
A
#
# COMPACT_ATOMS: atom_id res chain seq x y z
N MET A 1 -17.52 3.64 20.04
CA MET A 1 -18.29 3.40 18.79
C MET A 1 -19.53 2.53 19.03
N SER A 2 -19.46 1.46 19.81
CA SER A 2 -20.59 0.54 20.08
C SER A 2 -21.85 1.27 20.57
N ASN A 3 -21.74 2.08 21.60
CA ASN A 3 -22.90 2.81 22.16
C ASN A 3 -23.56 3.79 21.18
N ALA A 4 -22.77 4.47 20.34
CA ALA A 4 -23.30 5.38 19.33
C ALA A 4 -24.05 4.61 18.22
N PHE A 5 -23.58 3.40 17.88
CA PHE A 5 -24.29 2.53 16.96
C PHE A 5 -25.65 2.11 17.53
N ASP A 6 -25.71 1.69 18.80
CA ASP A 6 -26.96 1.26 19.43
C ASP A 6 -27.99 2.38 19.48
N ILE A 7 -27.55 3.60 19.85
CA ILE A 7 -28.43 4.77 19.86
C ILE A 7 -29.01 5.03 18.46
N ARG A 8 -28.18 4.97 17.43
CA ARG A 8 -28.62 5.18 16.04
C ARG A 8 -29.55 4.06 15.54
N TYR A 9 -29.18 2.82 15.82
CA TYR A 9 -29.99 1.66 15.44
C TYR A 9 -31.38 1.73 16.07
N ASN A 10 -31.45 1.95 17.38
CA ASN A 10 -32.72 2.06 18.10
C ASN A 10 -33.56 3.26 17.67
N SER A 11 -32.93 4.34 17.22
CA SER A 11 -33.65 5.52 16.72
C SER A 11 -34.30 5.30 15.36
N ILE A 12 -33.74 4.41 14.53
CA ILE A 12 -34.25 4.12 13.17
C ILE A 12 -35.23 2.94 13.19
N ALA A 13 -34.89 1.89 13.90
CA ALA A 13 -35.61 0.62 13.87
C ALA A 13 -36.80 0.55 14.84
N GLY A 14 -36.91 1.51 15.74
CA GLY A 14 -37.94 1.49 16.78
C GLY A 14 -37.71 0.44 17.87
N GLN A 15 -38.53 0.45 18.91
CA GLN A 15 -38.38 -0.45 20.07
C GLN A 15 -38.69 -1.91 19.79
N SER A 16 -39.31 -2.23 18.64
CA SER A 16 -39.69 -3.59 18.23
C SER A 16 -38.66 -4.30 17.34
N ALA A 17 -37.56 -3.65 17.05
CA ALA A 17 -36.49 -4.27 16.24
C ALA A 17 -35.75 -5.38 17.01
N PRO A 18 -35.45 -6.50 16.35
CA PRO A 18 -34.64 -7.53 16.96
C PRO A 18 -33.26 -6.97 17.36
N GLY A 19 -32.79 -7.34 18.55
CA GLY A 19 -31.43 -6.96 18.98
C GLY A 19 -30.39 -7.51 18.02
N ILE A 20 -29.38 -6.71 17.71
CA ILE A 20 -28.24 -7.16 16.90
C ILE A 20 -27.21 -7.77 17.84
N ASP A 21 -26.73 -8.98 17.49
CA ASP A 21 -25.69 -9.64 18.24
C ASP A 21 -24.36 -8.85 18.20
N VAL A 22 -23.56 -9.01 19.26
CA VAL A 22 -22.26 -8.30 19.39
C VAL A 22 -21.32 -8.64 18.23
N PHE A 23 -21.36 -9.88 17.75
CA PHE A 23 -20.53 -10.30 16.61
C PHE A 23 -20.98 -9.62 15.31
N GLU A 24 -22.27 -9.61 15.02
CA GLU A 24 -22.82 -8.94 13.85
C GLU A 24 -22.53 -7.45 13.87
N LYS A 25 -22.71 -6.82 15.01
CA LYS A 25 -22.39 -5.41 15.23
C LYS A 25 -20.94 -5.09 14.98
N SER A 26 -20.01 -5.93 15.47
CA SER A 26 -18.58 -5.80 15.22
C SER A 26 -18.27 -5.90 13.72
N SER A 27 -18.89 -6.84 13.03
CA SER A 27 -18.73 -7.03 11.59
C SER A 27 -19.19 -5.81 10.79
N TYR A 28 -20.37 -5.26 11.10
CA TYR A 28 -20.88 -4.06 10.44
C TYR A 28 -20.01 -2.83 10.68
N LEU A 29 -19.53 -2.63 11.90
CA LEU A 29 -18.65 -1.52 12.25
C LEU A 29 -17.31 -1.62 11.53
N THR A 30 -16.72 -2.81 11.46
CA THR A 30 -15.46 -3.04 10.73
C THR A 30 -15.64 -2.77 9.24
N LYS A 31 -16.73 -3.28 8.64
CA LYS A 31 -17.03 -3.02 7.23
C LYS A 31 -17.23 -1.54 6.94
N ALA A 32 -17.98 -0.84 7.77
CA ALA A 32 -18.19 0.60 7.62
C ALA A 32 -16.88 1.39 7.75
N GLN A 33 -16.01 1.00 8.67
CA GLN A 33 -14.70 1.61 8.83
C GLN A 33 -13.82 1.42 7.58
N LEU A 34 -13.78 0.19 7.03
CA LEU A 34 -13.04 -0.09 5.81
C LEU A 34 -13.58 0.68 4.60
N GLU A 35 -14.90 0.78 4.46
CA GLU A 35 -15.52 1.58 3.40
C GLU A 35 -15.19 3.07 3.53
N LEU A 36 -15.19 3.58 4.76
CA LEU A 36 -14.83 4.97 5.02
C LEU A 36 -13.38 5.25 4.61
N VAL A 37 -12.43 4.39 5.00
CA VAL A 37 -11.02 4.52 4.60
C VAL A 37 -10.86 4.45 3.09
N LYS A 38 -11.51 3.50 2.41
CA LYS A 38 -11.50 3.41 0.94
C LYS A 38 -12.04 4.66 0.27
N ASN A 39 -13.13 5.20 0.77
CA ASN A 39 -13.74 6.42 0.21
C ASN A 39 -12.85 7.65 0.41
N TYR A 40 -12.07 7.69 1.49
CA TYR A 40 -11.10 8.76 1.70
C TYR A 40 -9.86 8.59 0.81
N TYR A 41 -9.44 7.36 0.55
CA TYR A 41 -8.27 7.06 -0.28
C TYR A 41 -8.54 7.27 -1.76
N ASP A 42 -9.67 6.77 -2.28
CA ASP A 42 -10.08 6.92 -3.68
C ASP A 42 -11.27 7.88 -3.80
N PRO A 43 -11.01 9.15 -4.12
CA PRO A 43 -12.03 10.16 -4.27
C PRO A 43 -12.98 9.89 -5.44
N ASN A 44 -12.55 9.14 -6.46
CA ASN A 44 -13.38 8.84 -7.62
C ASN A 44 -14.49 7.82 -7.31
N SER A 45 -14.33 7.02 -6.28
CA SER A 45 -15.34 6.05 -5.84
C SER A 45 -16.56 6.71 -5.21
N ASN A 46 -16.45 7.96 -4.75
CA ASN A 46 -17.53 8.69 -4.08
C ASN A 46 -17.92 9.97 -4.81
N ARG A 47 -18.98 9.87 -5.63
CA ARG A 47 -19.50 11.00 -6.42
C ARG A 47 -19.88 12.24 -5.59
N LYS A 48 -20.27 12.08 -4.33
CA LYS A 48 -20.69 13.19 -3.45
C LYS A 48 -19.51 14.03 -2.94
N GLN A 49 -18.29 13.53 -3.03
CA GLN A 49 -17.09 14.20 -2.56
C GLN A 49 -16.18 14.69 -3.70
N LYS A 50 -16.63 14.58 -4.93
CA LYS A 50 -15.95 15.11 -6.10
C LYS A 50 -15.87 16.64 -5.98
N GLY A 51 -14.72 17.18 -5.72
CA GLY A 51 -14.51 18.62 -5.44
C GLY A 51 -13.76 18.90 -4.16
N PHE A 52 -13.68 17.93 -3.24
CA PHE A 52 -12.87 18.02 -2.02
C PHE A 52 -11.64 17.11 -2.04
N GLU A 53 -11.27 16.62 -3.18
CA GLU A 53 -10.28 15.57 -3.38
C GLU A 53 -8.88 15.94 -2.89
N ALA A 54 -8.52 17.20 -2.98
CA ALA A 54 -7.23 17.73 -2.52
C ALA A 54 -7.36 18.62 -1.27
N SER A 55 -8.48 18.55 -0.54
CA SER A 55 -8.67 19.41 0.61
C SER A 55 -7.73 19.04 1.75
N GLU A 56 -7.20 20.06 2.42
CA GLU A 56 -6.32 19.90 3.56
C GLU A 56 -6.99 19.13 4.70
N LYS A 57 -8.30 19.25 4.87
CA LYS A 57 -9.08 18.49 5.83
C LYS A 57 -8.90 16.98 5.63
N ARG A 58 -8.94 16.49 4.40
CA ARG A 58 -8.74 15.06 4.07
C ARG A 58 -7.35 14.58 4.45
N ARG A 59 -6.34 15.41 4.17
CA ARG A 59 -4.95 15.10 4.55
C ARG A 59 -4.79 15.04 6.06
N VAL A 60 -5.46 15.91 6.79
CA VAL A 60 -5.45 15.90 8.26
C VAL A 60 -6.15 14.66 8.79
N ASP A 61 -7.34 14.32 8.27
CA ASP A 61 -8.12 13.17 8.72
C ASP A 61 -7.37 11.83 8.46
N LEU A 62 -6.62 11.74 7.36
CA LEU A 62 -5.83 10.55 7.02
C LEU A 62 -4.46 10.50 7.72
N LYS A 63 -3.91 11.64 8.15
CA LYS A 63 -2.55 11.73 8.69
C LYS A 63 -2.31 10.82 9.89
N GLU A 64 -3.31 10.61 10.73
CA GLU A 64 -3.19 9.73 11.90
C GLU A 64 -3.23 8.24 11.54
N ILE A 65 -3.76 7.92 10.36
CA ILE A 65 -3.87 6.54 9.88
C ILE A 65 -2.62 6.15 9.08
N ILE A 66 -1.97 7.14 8.43
CA ILE A 66 -0.77 6.94 7.63
C ILE A 66 0.43 6.71 8.55
N LYS A 67 1.14 5.61 8.32
CA LYS A 67 2.36 5.27 9.05
C LYS A 67 3.51 5.06 8.09
N ASP A 68 4.67 5.59 8.44
CA ASP A 68 5.92 5.37 7.73
C ASP A 68 6.58 4.08 8.23
N TYR A 69 6.91 3.21 7.30
CA TYR A 69 7.60 1.97 7.59
C TYR A 69 8.92 1.89 6.82
N LYS A 70 9.89 1.22 7.44
CA LYS A 70 11.17 0.92 6.80
C LYS A 70 11.42 -0.59 6.89
N SER A 71 11.46 -1.25 5.76
CA SER A 71 11.85 -2.65 5.71
C SER A 71 13.37 -2.74 5.62
N SER A 72 14.00 -3.23 6.69
CA SER A 72 15.45 -3.43 6.75
C SER A 72 15.92 -4.78 6.20
N ASN A 73 15.00 -5.71 5.96
CA ASN A 73 15.34 -7.08 5.59
C ASN A 73 15.23 -7.27 4.08
N SER A 74 16.34 -7.07 3.39
CA SER A 74 16.55 -7.71 2.10
C SER A 74 16.93 -9.17 2.34
N SER A 75 15.96 -10.06 2.56
CA SER A 75 16.26 -11.46 2.44
C SER A 75 16.63 -11.72 0.99
N LYS A 76 17.81 -12.24 0.73
CA LYS A 76 18.19 -12.80 -0.57
C LYS A 76 17.39 -14.07 -0.76
N LEU A 77 16.11 -13.96 -1.10
CA LEU A 77 15.45 -15.06 -1.78
C LEU A 77 16.20 -15.19 -3.11
N GLN A 78 16.84 -16.31 -3.30
CA GLN A 78 17.63 -16.60 -4.49
C GLN A 78 16.71 -16.71 -5.70
N SER A 79 16.42 -15.61 -6.33
CA SER A 79 15.99 -15.61 -7.70
C SER A 79 17.04 -14.83 -8.48
N ASN A 80 17.91 -15.54 -9.15
CA ASN A 80 18.95 -15.00 -10.01
C ASN A 80 18.41 -14.49 -11.36
N ILE A 81 17.11 -14.27 -11.47
CA ILE A 81 16.50 -13.86 -12.75
C ILE A 81 16.92 -12.42 -13.07
N HIS A 82 17.04 -11.57 -12.06
CA HIS A 82 17.48 -10.19 -12.25
C HIS A 82 18.61 -9.88 -11.25
N GLY A 83 19.83 -9.73 -11.76
CA GLY A 83 21.04 -9.59 -10.92
C GLY A 83 21.05 -8.37 -9.99
N SER A 84 20.28 -7.32 -10.30
CA SER A 84 20.10 -6.12 -9.49
C SER A 84 18.88 -6.13 -8.59
N ALA A 85 18.04 -7.16 -8.67
CA ALA A 85 16.83 -7.26 -7.87
C ALA A 85 17.12 -7.49 -6.39
N ARG A 86 16.26 -6.96 -5.54
CA ARG A 86 16.27 -7.16 -4.09
C ARG A 86 14.88 -7.53 -3.61
N PHE A 87 14.84 -8.40 -2.61
CA PHE A 87 13.60 -8.89 -2.02
C PHE A 87 13.36 -8.20 -0.68
N PHE A 88 12.14 -7.74 -0.48
CA PHE A 88 11.69 -7.13 0.76
C PHE A 88 10.46 -7.83 1.27
N GLN A 89 10.26 -7.79 2.57
CA GLN A 89 9.06 -8.32 3.21
C GLN A 89 8.21 -7.16 3.70
N ILE A 90 6.94 -7.18 3.32
CA ILE A 90 5.93 -6.25 3.79
C ILE A 90 5.09 -6.98 4.84
N PRO A 91 4.82 -6.38 6.02
CA PRO A 91 3.96 -6.96 7.03
C PRO A 91 2.53 -7.21 6.49
N ASP A 92 1.86 -8.23 7.02
CA ASP A 92 0.50 -8.60 6.60
C ASP A 92 -0.59 -7.64 7.08
N ASP A 93 -0.29 -6.80 8.06
CA ASP A 93 -1.19 -5.80 8.61
C ASP A 93 -1.32 -4.54 7.74
N VAL A 94 -0.59 -4.49 6.62
CA VAL A 94 -0.67 -3.40 5.66
C VAL A 94 -1.97 -3.50 4.86
N PHE A 95 -2.82 -2.50 5.00
CA PHE A 95 -4.09 -2.43 4.27
C PHE A 95 -3.93 -1.83 2.87
N LEU A 96 -3.24 -0.70 2.76
CA LEU A 96 -2.97 0.00 1.51
C LEU A 96 -1.55 0.57 1.52
N LEU A 97 -0.84 0.43 0.41
CA LEU A 97 0.44 1.07 0.18
C LEU A 97 0.20 2.39 -0.57
N ILE A 98 0.58 3.50 0.03
CA ILE A 98 0.35 4.85 -0.51
C ILE A 98 1.55 5.28 -1.34
N ASN A 99 2.75 5.09 -0.82
CA ASN A 99 3.98 5.53 -1.45
C ASN A 99 5.12 4.56 -1.09
N GLU A 100 5.95 4.26 -2.06
CA GLU A 100 7.12 3.40 -1.88
C GLU A 100 8.35 4.06 -2.47
N LYS A 101 9.43 4.02 -1.73
CA LYS A 101 10.73 4.57 -2.13
C LYS A 101 11.84 3.61 -1.77
N VAL A 102 12.86 3.56 -2.61
CA VAL A 102 14.04 2.74 -2.38
C VAL A 102 15.30 3.55 -2.61
N LYS A 103 16.32 3.28 -1.82
CA LYS A 103 17.62 3.92 -1.95
C LYS A 103 18.51 3.07 -2.84
N ILE A 104 19.11 3.70 -3.84
CA ILE A 104 20.02 3.05 -4.78
C ILE A 104 21.44 3.56 -4.58
N SER A 105 22.41 2.72 -4.94
CA SER A 105 23.81 3.08 -5.05
C SER A 105 24.31 2.74 -6.45
N SER A 106 24.77 3.75 -7.12
CA SER A 106 25.53 3.63 -8.36
C SER A 106 26.86 4.32 -8.15
N GLY A 107 27.92 3.79 -8.73
CA GLY A 107 29.26 4.40 -8.66
C GLY A 107 29.35 5.82 -9.25
N ASP A 108 28.29 6.26 -9.93
CA ASP A 108 28.19 7.52 -10.66
C ASP A 108 27.22 8.51 -10.02
N CYS A 109 26.58 9.35 -10.84
CA CYS A 109 25.73 10.47 -10.44
C CYS A 109 24.53 10.12 -9.55
N PHE A 110 24.11 8.86 -9.45
CA PHE A 110 22.95 8.41 -8.67
C PHE A 110 23.29 7.79 -7.31
N ASN A 111 24.51 7.99 -6.82
CA ASN A 111 24.91 7.42 -5.53
C ASN A 111 24.08 8.00 -4.38
N ASN A 112 23.48 7.11 -3.57
CA ASN A 112 22.57 7.46 -2.46
C ASN A 112 21.26 8.17 -2.87
N SER A 113 20.87 8.11 -4.14
CA SER A 113 19.61 8.67 -4.57
C SER A 113 18.42 7.83 -4.08
N VAL A 114 17.35 8.52 -3.76
CA VAL A 114 16.07 7.89 -3.40
C VAL A 114 15.15 7.97 -4.60
N ILE A 115 14.73 6.80 -5.08
CA ILE A 115 13.86 6.68 -6.24
C ILE A 115 12.50 6.14 -5.85
N SER A 116 11.48 6.50 -6.62
CA SER A 116 10.13 5.98 -6.44
C SER A 116 10.01 4.56 -6.95
N VAL A 117 9.11 3.80 -6.34
CA VAL A 117 8.80 2.42 -6.74
C VAL A 117 7.43 2.39 -7.40
N LYS A 118 7.35 1.77 -8.56
CA LYS A 118 6.11 1.55 -9.30
C LYS A 118 5.76 0.07 -9.30
N THR A 119 4.54 -0.25 -8.91
CA THR A 119 4.03 -1.64 -9.00
C THR A 119 3.76 -1.99 -10.45
N VAL A 120 4.25 -3.14 -10.87
CA VAL A 120 4.12 -3.69 -12.23
C VAL A 120 3.68 -5.14 -12.12
N THR A 121 2.78 -5.57 -13.00
CA THR A 121 2.40 -6.99 -13.07
C THR A 121 3.49 -7.81 -13.75
N HIS A 122 3.52 -9.13 -13.50
CA HIS A 122 4.50 -10.01 -14.15
C HIS A 122 4.38 -9.99 -15.68
N ASP A 123 3.18 -9.87 -16.22
CA ASP A 123 2.94 -9.78 -17.66
C ASP A 123 3.45 -8.46 -18.26
N GLU A 124 3.16 -7.35 -17.58
CA GLU A 124 3.72 -6.07 -17.98
C GLU A 124 5.25 -6.07 -17.92
N PHE A 125 5.82 -6.62 -16.86
CA PHE A 125 7.25 -6.74 -16.70
C PHE A 125 7.88 -7.50 -17.86
N ASN A 126 7.36 -8.69 -18.18
CA ASN A 126 7.86 -9.52 -19.29
C ASN A 126 7.75 -8.83 -20.66
N ASN A 127 6.72 -7.99 -20.83
CA ASN A 127 6.55 -7.24 -22.08
C ASN A 127 7.45 -6.01 -22.14
N GLN A 128 7.66 -5.33 -21.02
CA GLN A 128 8.44 -4.10 -20.98
C GLN A 128 9.95 -4.35 -21.01
N VAL A 129 10.43 -5.44 -20.39
CA VAL A 129 11.85 -5.82 -20.40
C VAL A 129 12.37 -6.08 -21.83
N LYS A 130 11.50 -6.49 -22.74
CA LYS A 130 11.87 -6.69 -24.14
C LYS A 130 12.12 -5.37 -24.89
N ASN A 131 11.66 -4.26 -24.34
CA ASN A 131 11.82 -2.95 -24.94
C ASN A 131 12.84 -2.12 -24.14
N PRO A 132 14.03 -1.83 -24.70
CA PRO A 132 15.10 -1.12 -23.96
C PRO A 132 14.70 0.31 -23.56
N PHE A 133 13.70 0.89 -24.21
CA PHE A 133 13.19 2.23 -23.88
C PHE A 133 12.14 2.25 -22.79
N LYS A 134 11.69 1.09 -22.33
CA LYS A 134 10.67 0.94 -21.26
C LYS A 134 11.19 0.25 -20.01
N THR A 135 12.48 -0.07 -19.96
CA THR A 135 13.12 -0.61 -18.76
C THR A 135 13.17 0.43 -17.65
N PRO A 136 13.23 -0.01 -16.36
CA PRO A 136 13.39 0.93 -15.27
C PRO A 136 14.66 1.76 -15.49
N ASP A 137 14.55 3.04 -15.28
CA ASP A 137 15.65 3.99 -15.36
C ASP A 137 16.16 4.40 -13.97
N GLY A 138 17.05 5.38 -13.91
CA GLY A 138 17.59 5.87 -12.64
C GLY A 138 16.60 6.62 -11.75
N SER A 139 15.37 6.85 -12.21
CA SER A 139 14.34 7.59 -11.48
C SER A 139 13.26 6.71 -10.87
N VAL A 140 13.03 5.52 -11.44
CA VAL A 140 11.94 4.63 -11.04
C VAL A 140 12.43 3.18 -10.93
N ALA A 141 12.13 2.53 -9.82
CA ALA A 141 12.27 1.08 -9.67
C ALA A 141 10.90 0.39 -9.87
N TRP A 142 10.91 -0.85 -10.26
CA TRP A 142 9.70 -1.64 -10.42
C TRP A 142 9.53 -2.62 -9.27
N ARG A 143 8.30 -2.73 -8.76
CA ARG A 143 7.91 -3.73 -7.79
C ARG A 143 7.10 -4.83 -8.44
N LEU A 144 7.50 -6.07 -8.17
CA LEU A 144 6.78 -7.28 -8.50
C LEU A 144 6.32 -7.94 -7.20
N ASP A 145 5.04 -8.23 -7.11
CA ASP A 145 4.49 -8.98 -5.99
C ASP A 145 4.72 -10.48 -6.24
N ILE A 146 5.44 -11.16 -5.35
CA ILE A 146 5.79 -12.56 -5.56
C ILE A 146 4.76 -13.45 -4.85
N SER A 147 5.00 -13.80 -3.65
CA SER A 147 4.15 -14.72 -2.88
C SER A 147 4.19 -14.41 -1.40
N ARG A 148 3.20 -14.89 -0.67
CA ARG A 148 3.22 -14.85 0.78
C ARG A 148 4.01 -16.05 1.30
N ILE A 149 5.04 -15.80 2.09
CA ILE A 149 5.83 -16.81 2.77
C ILE A 149 5.83 -16.49 4.25
N GLY A 150 5.38 -17.44 5.07
CA GLY A 150 5.35 -17.28 6.53
C GLY A 150 4.44 -16.14 7.02
N GLY A 151 3.34 -15.90 6.32
CA GLY A 151 2.39 -14.82 6.67
C GLY A 151 2.83 -13.41 6.28
N LYS A 152 3.95 -13.25 5.57
CA LYS A 152 4.43 -11.95 5.08
C LYS A 152 4.39 -11.90 3.56
N GLN A 153 4.00 -10.76 3.03
CA GLN A 153 4.06 -10.53 1.59
C GLN A 153 5.49 -10.24 1.17
N ASN A 154 6.00 -11.03 0.21
CA ASN A 154 7.30 -10.78 -0.38
C ASN A 154 7.15 -10.01 -1.68
N VAL A 155 7.99 -8.99 -1.82
CA VAL A 155 8.04 -8.15 -3.01
C VAL A 155 9.46 -8.15 -3.56
N GLU A 156 9.58 -8.22 -4.87
CA GLU A 156 10.83 -8.07 -5.59
C GLU A 156 10.90 -6.66 -6.16
N ILE A 157 11.98 -5.95 -5.87
CA ILE A 157 12.24 -4.63 -6.45
C ILE A 157 13.38 -4.74 -7.43
N VAL A 158 13.09 -4.38 -8.67
CA VAL A 158 14.01 -4.39 -9.79
C VAL A 158 14.40 -2.97 -10.13
N SER A 159 15.70 -2.71 -10.14
CA SER A 159 16.29 -1.42 -10.53
C SER A 159 17.49 -1.68 -11.41
N PRO A 160 17.85 -0.78 -12.36
CA PRO A 160 19.08 -0.90 -13.14
C PRO A 160 20.34 -0.72 -12.27
N TYR A 161 20.18 -0.13 -11.09
CA TYR A 161 21.27 0.12 -10.14
C TYR A 161 21.14 -0.77 -8.90
N ASN A 162 22.26 -0.95 -8.21
CA ASN A 162 22.26 -1.72 -6.97
C ASN A 162 21.44 -1.03 -5.89
N ILE A 163 20.50 -1.77 -5.34
CA ILE A 163 19.70 -1.32 -4.20
C ILE A 163 20.53 -1.55 -2.94
N THR A 164 20.89 -0.49 -2.26
CA THR A 164 21.71 -0.54 -1.04
C THR A 164 20.96 -0.21 0.22
N GLY A 165 19.82 0.42 0.06
CA GLY A 165 19.03 0.92 1.17
C GLY A 165 17.88 0.02 1.58
N GLN A 166 17.15 0.55 2.52
CA GLN A 166 15.88 0.00 2.99
C GLN A 166 14.77 0.39 2.02
N LEU A 167 13.75 -0.43 1.94
CA LEU A 167 12.49 -0.04 1.32
C LEU A 167 11.73 0.82 2.34
N GLU A 168 11.49 2.06 1.99
CA GLU A 168 10.64 2.97 2.76
C GLU A 168 9.26 3.01 2.11
N TYR A 169 8.21 2.81 2.89
CA TYR A 169 6.84 2.85 2.39
C TYR A 169 5.89 3.46 3.40
N GLN A 170 4.84 4.07 2.88
CA GLN A 170 3.74 4.66 3.65
C GLN A 170 2.50 3.79 3.48
N ILE A 171 1.85 3.49 4.58
CA ILE A 171 0.65 2.64 4.69
C ILE A 171 -0.48 3.39 5.39
#